data_80d2d4c1bf592d5778093d60e46bd956
#
_entry.id   80d2d4c1bf592d5778093d60e46bd956
#
_cell.length_a   1.000
_cell.length_b   1.000
_cell.length_c   1.000
_cell.angle_alpha   90.00
_cell.angle_beta   90.00
_cell.angle_gamma   90.00
#
_symmetry.space_group_name_H-M   'P 1'
#
loop_
_entity.id
_entity.type
_entity.pdbx_description
1 polymer ?
#
loop_
_entity_poly.entity_id
_entity_poly.type
_entity_poly.pdbx_seq_one_letter_code
_entity_poly.pdbx_strand_id
1 'polypeptide(L)'
;MSLRGLTAGAAVLLVLAGPAVAESQVERGAYLAHIMDCGGCHNTGAFTPTPNMETPLAGSDIGFEIPGLGIFYPPNLTPDKKTGLGSWTDAQIIEAFTAGVRPDGRQLAPSMPWMSYGHITKDDAASLVAYLRSLKPVEHQVPGPFGAQEKATAPYMTIKMP
;
A
#
# COMPACT_ATOMS: atom_id res chain seq x y z
N MET A 1 -67.88 28.39 -31.56
CA MET A 1 -67.08 27.52 -30.67
C MET A 1 -65.66 27.45 -31.20
N SER A 2 -64.77 28.14 -30.53
CA SER A 2 -63.35 28.29 -30.97
C SER A 2 -62.49 27.36 -30.09
N LEU A 3 -61.83 26.32 -30.67
CA LEU A 3 -60.89 25.49 -30.00
C LEU A 3 -59.53 26.22 -30.00
N ARG A 4 -59.03 26.59 -28.81
CA ARG A 4 -57.66 27.07 -28.59
C ARG A 4 -56.75 25.84 -28.39
N GLY A 5 -55.82 25.62 -29.35
CA GLY A 5 -54.81 24.60 -29.23
C GLY A 5 -53.74 25.03 -28.19
N LEU A 6 -53.55 24.18 -27.19
CA LEU A 6 -52.40 24.29 -26.29
C LEU A 6 -51.15 23.66 -26.98
N THR A 7 -50.17 24.46 -27.31
CA THR A 7 -48.83 23.95 -27.68
C THR A 7 -48.00 23.74 -26.41
N ALA A 8 -47.76 22.48 -26.04
CA ALA A 8 -46.85 22.14 -24.98
C ALA A 8 -45.39 22.23 -25.49
N GLY A 9 -44.66 23.24 -25.04
CA GLY A 9 -43.23 23.38 -25.31
C GLY A 9 -42.43 22.40 -24.44
N ALA A 10 -41.77 21.44 -25.08
CA ALA A 10 -40.80 20.58 -24.39
C ALA A 10 -39.49 21.34 -24.13
N ALA A 11 -39.22 21.67 -22.88
CA ALA A 11 -37.96 22.23 -22.46
C ALA A 11 -36.91 21.11 -22.44
N VAL A 12 -35.95 21.13 -23.38
CA VAL A 12 -34.77 20.24 -23.40
C VAL A 12 -33.78 20.78 -22.39
N LEU A 13 -33.63 20.12 -21.25
CA LEU A 13 -32.54 20.36 -20.29
C LEU A 13 -31.24 19.83 -20.88
N LEU A 14 -30.38 20.71 -21.42
CA LEU A 14 -28.99 20.40 -21.73
C LEU A 14 -28.23 20.26 -20.41
N VAL A 15 -27.95 19.03 -20.00
CA VAL A 15 -27.00 18.75 -18.92
C VAL A 15 -25.60 18.97 -19.49
N LEU A 16 -24.96 20.08 -19.13
CA LEU A 16 -23.54 20.34 -19.43
C LEU A 16 -22.70 19.40 -18.57
N ALA A 17 -22.33 18.25 -19.13
CA ALA A 17 -21.28 17.40 -18.54
C ALA A 17 -19.96 18.18 -18.62
N GLY A 18 -19.49 18.69 -17.49
CA GLY A 18 -18.15 19.24 -17.38
C GLY A 18 -17.10 18.19 -17.70
N PRO A 19 -15.87 18.58 -18.10
CA PRO A 19 -14.80 17.61 -18.33
C PRO A 19 -14.55 16.80 -17.05
N ALA A 20 -14.75 15.47 -17.11
CA ALA A 20 -14.32 14.57 -16.07
C ALA A 20 -12.78 14.62 -16.04
N VAL A 21 -12.20 15.13 -14.95
CA VAL A 21 -10.75 15.04 -14.73
C VAL A 21 -10.45 13.56 -14.46
N ALA A 22 -9.67 12.92 -15.32
CA ALA A 22 -9.25 11.54 -15.11
C ALA A 22 -8.32 11.48 -13.90
N GLU A 23 -8.58 10.51 -13.02
CA GLU A 23 -7.71 10.22 -11.87
C GLU A 23 -6.28 9.89 -12.36
N SER A 24 -5.26 10.49 -11.77
CA SER A 24 -3.87 10.18 -12.11
C SER A 24 -3.47 8.82 -11.51
N GLN A 25 -2.45 8.17 -12.10
CA GLN A 25 -1.92 6.92 -11.55
C GLN A 25 -1.45 7.06 -10.10
N VAL A 26 -0.87 8.21 -9.73
CA VAL A 26 -0.41 8.46 -8.35
C VAL A 26 -1.59 8.58 -7.40
N GLU A 27 -2.65 9.29 -7.77
CA GLU A 27 -3.87 9.39 -6.96
C GLU A 27 -4.54 8.02 -6.78
N ARG A 28 -4.66 7.27 -7.87
CA ARG A 28 -5.16 5.90 -7.84
C ARG A 28 -4.30 5.01 -6.94
N GLY A 29 -2.98 5.09 -7.04
CA GLY A 29 -2.04 4.36 -6.21
C GLY A 29 -2.13 4.74 -4.73
N ALA A 30 -2.30 6.01 -4.41
CA ALA A 30 -2.52 6.50 -3.05
C ALA A 30 -3.81 5.94 -2.45
N TYR A 31 -4.90 5.94 -3.21
CA TYR A 31 -6.16 5.32 -2.81
C TYR A 31 -5.98 3.83 -2.52
N LEU A 32 -5.30 3.09 -3.42
CA LEU A 32 -5.03 1.66 -3.25
C LEU A 32 -4.18 1.40 -1.99
N ALA A 33 -3.10 2.15 -1.79
CA ALA A 33 -2.26 2.02 -0.60
C ALA A 33 -3.05 2.25 0.70
N HIS A 34 -4.06 3.13 0.65
CA HIS A 34 -4.94 3.41 1.78
C HIS A 34 -5.92 2.25 2.04
N ILE A 35 -6.66 1.78 1.02
CA ILE A 35 -7.65 0.71 1.21
C ILE A 35 -7.02 -0.67 1.45
N MET A 36 -5.78 -0.90 0.97
CA MET A 36 -4.99 -2.09 1.26
C MET A 36 -4.30 -2.01 2.63
N ASP A 37 -4.47 -0.90 3.33
CA ASP A 37 -3.93 -0.62 4.66
C ASP A 37 -2.39 -0.78 4.75
N CYS A 38 -1.67 -0.35 3.72
CA CYS A 38 -0.20 -0.40 3.73
C CYS A 38 0.38 0.35 4.95
N GLY A 39 -0.22 1.51 5.30
CA GLY A 39 0.20 2.32 6.44
C GLY A 39 -0.06 1.68 7.80
N GLY A 40 -1.07 0.81 7.91
CA GLY A 40 -1.38 0.10 9.15
C GLY A 40 -0.26 -0.80 9.63
N CYS A 41 0.62 -1.24 8.72
CA CYS A 41 1.81 -2.01 9.05
C CYS A 41 3.12 -1.26 8.78
N HIS A 42 3.23 -0.49 7.68
CA HIS A 42 4.49 0.06 7.18
C HIS A 42 4.79 1.49 7.66
N ASN A 43 4.03 2.05 8.60
CA ASN A 43 4.38 3.31 9.25
C ASN A 43 5.20 3.08 10.51
N THR A 44 6.16 3.96 10.79
CA THR A 44 6.84 4.00 12.08
C THR A 44 5.82 4.24 13.19
N GLY A 45 5.86 3.46 14.26
CA GLY A 45 4.85 3.51 15.32
C GLY A 45 3.49 2.95 14.93
N ALA A 46 3.36 2.20 13.81
CA ALA A 46 2.18 1.40 13.54
C ALA A 46 1.83 0.55 14.77
N PHE A 47 0.53 0.38 15.05
CA PHE A 47 0.01 -0.29 16.26
C PHE A 47 0.21 0.47 17.59
N THR A 48 0.68 1.71 17.54
CA THR A 48 0.65 2.62 18.68
C THR A 48 -0.51 3.62 18.54
N PRO A 49 -0.94 4.29 19.63
CA PRO A 49 -1.96 5.34 19.54
C PRO A 49 -1.58 6.53 18.65
N THR A 50 -0.29 6.70 18.37
CA THR A 50 0.26 7.86 17.63
C THR A 50 1.24 7.40 16.55
N PRO A 51 0.76 6.77 15.44
CA PRO A 51 1.63 6.43 14.31
C PRO A 51 2.19 7.70 13.66
N ASN A 52 3.42 7.60 13.17
CA ASN A 52 4.04 8.72 12.45
C ASN A 52 3.43 8.85 11.04
N MET A 53 2.73 9.96 10.82
CA MET A 53 2.12 10.29 9.53
C MET A 53 2.94 11.29 8.70
N GLU A 54 4.05 11.83 9.24
CA GLU A 54 4.92 12.78 8.53
C GLU A 54 5.83 12.08 7.52
N THR A 55 6.16 10.81 7.80
CA THR A 55 6.98 9.94 6.94
C THR A 55 6.24 8.65 6.63
N PRO A 56 5.14 8.72 5.84
CA PRO A 56 4.31 7.55 5.57
C PRO A 56 5.10 6.45 4.87
N LEU A 57 4.80 5.22 5.22
CA LEU A 57 5.37 4.00 4.65
C LEU A 57 6.90 3.86 4.81
N ALA A 58 7.50 4.55 5.79
CA ALA A 58 8.94 4.48 6.04
C ALA A 58 9.38 3.20 6.79
N GLY A 59 8.47 2.27 7.04
CA GLY A 59 8.75 1.03 7.76
C GLY A 59 8.37 1.09 9.25
N SER A 60 8.23 -0.07 9.88
CA SER A 60 7.80 -0.20 11.27
C SER A 60 8.92 -0.72 12.18
N ASP A 61 8.93 -0.24 13.41
CA ASP A 61 9.80 -0.70 14.50
C ASP A 61 9.15 -1.84 15.29
N ILE A 62 7.89 -2.20 14.96
CA ILE A 62 7.16 -3.29 15.59
C ILE A 62 7.03 -4.45 14.60
N GLY A 63 7.54 -5.61 14.99
CA GLY A 63 7.53 -6.81 14.16
C GLY A 63 6.36 -7.73 14.45
N PHE A 64 6.30 -8.82 13.68
CA PHE A 64 5.35 -9.94 13.83
C PHE A 64 6.13 -11.23 13.99
N GLU A 65 5.89 -11.95 15.07
CA GLU A 65 6.38 -13.30 15.22
C GLU A 65 5.49 -14.28 14.44
N ILE A 66 6.10 -15.02 13.53
CA ILE A 66 5.46 -16.11 12.81
C ILE A 66 6.03 -17.42 13.35
N PRO A 67 5.22 -18.23 14.04
CA PRO A 67 5.70 -19.47 14.66
C PRO A 67 6.45 -20.37 13.66
N GLY A 68 7.66 -20.77 14.03
CA GLY A 68 8.52 -21.61 13.21
C GLY A 68 9.28 -20.90 12.09
N LEU A 69 8.98 -19.63 11.77
CA LEU A 69 9.67 -18.85 10.73
C LEU A 69 10.58 -17.76 11.32
N GLY A 70 10.13 -17.08 12.38
CA GLY A 70 10.88 -15.98 12.97
C GLY A 70 10.08 -14.70 13.13
N ILE A 71 10.77 -13.58 13.28
CA ILE A 71 10.19 -12.26 13.52
C ILE A 71 10.48 -11.34 12.35
N PHE A 72 9.43 -10.78 11.75
CA PHE A 72 9.50 -9.97 10.54
C PHE A 72 8.98 -8.57 10.83
N TYR A 73 9.74 -7.57 10.41
CA TYR A 73 9.35 -6.16 10.53
C TYR A 73 8.92 -5.63 9.17
N PRO A 74 7.77 -4.91 9.09
CA PRO A 74 7.31 -4.29 7.86
C PRO A 74 8.38 -3.33 7.33
N PRO A 75 8.92 -3.57 6.11
CA PRO A 75 10.04 -2.80 5.59
C PRO A 75 9.66 -1.39 5.16
N ASN A 76 10.66 -0.56 4.96
CA ASN A 76 10.55 0.76 4.37
C ASN A 76 10.13 0.64 2.89
N LEU A 77 8.97 1.21 2.54
CA LEU A 77 8.42 1.22 1.18
C LEU A 77 8.71 2.53 0.43
N THR A 78 9.39 3.50 1.06
CA THR A 78 9.77 4.73 0.37
C THR A 78 10.84 4.46 -0.68
N PRO A 79 11.03 5.37 -1.69
CA PRO A 79 12.04 5.19 -2.73
C PRO A 79 13.47 5.52 -2.25
N ASP A 80 13.77 5.31 -0.97
CA ASP A 80 15.13 5.37 -0.45
C ASP A 80 15.97 4.23 -1.02
N LYS A 81 17.19 4.54 -1.48
CA LYS A 81 18.04 3.57 -2.17
C LYS A 81 18.76 2.59 -1.26
N LYS A 82 18.94 2.95 0.02
CA LYS A 82 19.67 2.13 0.98
C LYS A 82 18.76 1.20 1.77
N THR A 83 17.64 1.73 2.24
CA THR A 83 16.78 1.06 3.21
C THR A 83 15.37 0.77 2.69
N GLY A 84 14.99 1.39 1.56
CA GLY A 84 13.68 1.28 0.94
C GLY A 84 13.69 0.59 -0.43
N LEU A 85 12.72 0.96 -1.27
CA LEU A 85 12.50 0.35 -2.59
C LEU A 85 13.26 1.06 -3.72
N GLY A 86 14.08 2.07 -3.44
CA GLY A 86 14.69 2.93 -4.44
C GLY A 86 15.67 2.24 -5.40
N SER A 87 16.24 1.09 -5.02
CA SER A 87 17.11 0.28 -5.86
C SER A 87 16.39 -0.83 -6.63
N TRP A 88 15.10 -1.08 -6.36
CA TRP A 88 14.31 -2.12 -7.00
C TRP A 88 13.72 -1.62 -8.31
N THR A 89 13.49 -2.51 -9.28
CA THR A 89 12.68 -2.20 -10.47
C THR A 89 11.19 -2.25 -10.11
N ASP A 90 10.36 -1.62 -10.94
CA ASP A 90 8.90 -1.65 -10.75
C ASP A 90 8.35 -3.08 -10.82
N ALA A 91 8.87 -3.90 -11.73
CA ALA A 91 8.51 -5.32 -11.82
C ALA A 91 8.83 -6.08 -10.53
N GLN A 92 9.99 -5.83 -9.92
CA GLN A 92 10.38 -6.46 -8.65
C GLN A 92 9.49 -6.02 -7.48
N ILE A 93 9.06 -4.75 -7.47
CA ILE A 93 8.11 -4.26 -6.46
C ILE A 93 6.76 -4.96 -6.64
N ILE A 94 6.26 -5.05 -7.88
CA ILE A 94 4.99 -5.74 -8.19
C ILE A 94 5.08 -7.21 -7.78
N GLU A 95 6.14 -7.91 -8.16
CA GLU A 95 6.35 -9.32 -7.81
C GLU A 95 6.36 -9.53 -6.29
N ALA A 96 7.01 -8.64 -5.56
CA ALA A 96 7.08 -8.74 -4.11
C ALA A 96 5.70 -8.66 -3.45
N PHE A 97 4.85 -7.70 -3.82
CA PHE A 97 3.55 -7.58 -3.16
C PHE A 97 2.43 -8.47 -3.76
N THR A 98 2.63 -9.04 -4.98
CA THR A 98 1.63 -9.91 -5.62
C THR A 98 1.96 -11.40 -5.54
N ALA A 99 3.23 -11.76 -5.58
CA ALA A 99 3.70 -13.15 -5.50
C ALA A 99 4.49 -13.44 -4.20
N GLY A 100 4.79 -12.41 -3.43
CA GLY A 100 5.54 -12.54 -2.19
C GLY A 100 7.03 -12.79 -2.39
N VAL A 101 7.60 -12.58 -3.58
CA VAL A 101 9.01 -12.87 -3.89
C VAL A 101 9.82 -11.60 -3.97
N ARG A 102 10.84 -11.47 -3.15
CA ARG A 102 11.78 -10.33 -3.16
C ARG A 102 12.87 -10.51 -4.23
N PRO A 103 13.56 -9.42 -4.63
CA PRO A 103 14.66 -9.51 -5.60
C PRO A 103 15.81 -10.44 -5.19
N ASP A 104 16.00 -10.67 -3.89
CA ASP A 104 16.97 -11.61 -3.33
C ASP A 104 16.47 -13.07 -3.29
N GLY A 105 15.28 -13.35 -3.83
CA GLY A 105 14.63 -14.66 -3.85
C GLY A 105 13.93 -15.04 -2.54
N ARG A 106 14.03 -14.23 -1.49
CA ARG A 106 13.40 -14.52 -0.20
C ARG A 106 11.87 -14.33 -0.31
N GLN A 107 11.13 -15.33 0.20
CA GLN A 107 9.68 -15.25 0.34
C GLN A 107 9.30 -14.29 1.47
N LEU A 108 8.30 -13.45 1.23
CA LEU A 108 7.71 -12.60 2.26
C LEU A 108 6.96 -13.43 3.30
N ALA A 109 6.99 -12.97 4.55
CA ALA A 109 6.24 -13.58 5.63
C ALA A 109 4.73 -13.54 5.36
N PRO A 110 3.95 -14.54 5.81
CA PRO A 110 2.49 -14.61 5.59
C PRO A 110 1.70 -13.46 6.23
N SER A 111 2.30 -12.72 7.17
CA SER A 111 1.72 -11.50 7.74
C SER A 111 1.52 -10.39 6.69
N MET A 112 2.32 -10.40 5.61
CA MET A 112 2.07 -9.59 4.43
C MET A 112 1.08 -10.36 3.52
N PRO A 113 -0.14 -9.84 3.26
CA PRO A 113 -1.20 -10.61 2.58
C PRO A 113 -1.02 -10.63 1.04
N TRP A 114 0.19 -10.92 0.56
CA TRP A 114 0.54 -10.94 -0.87
C TRP A 114 -0.33 -11.90 -1.69
N MET A 115 -0.83 -12.98 -1.10
CA MET A 115 -1.77 -13.91 -1.77
C MET A 115 -3.07 -13.20 -2.16
N SER A 116 -3.60 -12.30 -1.31
CA SER A 116 -4.77 -11.49 -1.63
C SER A 116 -4.44 -10.43 -2.68
N TYR A 117 -3.27 -9.82 -2.58
CA TYR A 117 -2.82 -8.78 -3.50
C TYR A 117 -2.46 -9.32 -4.89
N GLY A 118 -2.23 -10.64 -5.04
CA GLY A 118 -2.06 -11.30 -6.33
C GLY A 118 -3.28 -11.20 -7.25
N HIS A 119 -4.43 -10.76 -6.74
CA HIS A 119 -5.66 -10.53 -7.54
C HIS A 119 -5.79 -9.09 -8.07
N ILE A 120 -4.84 -8.21 -7.77
CA ILE A 120 -4.85 -6.82 -8.26
C ILE A 120 -4.73 -6.78 -9.79
N THR A 121 -5.37 -5.81 -10.45
CA THR A 121 -5.18 -5.60 -11.88
C THR A 121 -3.78 -5.09 -12.18
N LYS A 122 -3.31 -5.27 -13.43
CA LYS A 122 -1.99 -4.75 -13.84
C LYS A 122 -1.91 -3.23 -13.74
N ASP A 123 -2.99 -2.53 -14.09
CA ASP A 123 -3.06 -1.07 -14.06
C ASP A 123 -3.07 -0.55 -12.62
N ASP A 124 -3.79 -1.21 -11.73
CA ASP A 124 -3.78 -0.87 -10.30
C ASP A 124 -2.42 -1.16 -9.65
N ALA A 125 -1.77 -2.27 -10.02
CA ALA A 125 -0.42 -2.58 -9.55
C ALA A 125 0.59 -1.52 -10.00
N ALA A 126 0.52 -1.08 -11.27
CA ALA A 126 1.35 0.00 -11.79
C ALA A 126 1.06 1.33 -11.08
N SER A 127 -0.21 1.62 -10.79
CA SER A 127 -0.62 2.83 -10.06
C SER A 127 -0.10 2.82 -8.63
N LEU A 128 -0.15 1.67 -7.93
CA LEU A 128 0.43 1.53 -6.59
C LEU A 128 1.95 1.79 -6.61
N VAL A 129 2.67 1.24 -7.59
CA VAL A 129 4.11 1.51 -7.74
C VAL A 129 4.37 2.99 -8.03
N ALA A 130 3.59 3.63 -8.91
CA ALA A 130 3.72 5.06 -9.19
C ALA A 130 3.56 5.90 -7.92
N TYR A 131 2.61 5.57 -7.05
CA TYR A 131 2.47 6.22 -5.76
C TYR A 131 3.68 5.98 -4.85
N LEU A 132 4.16 4.74 -4.67
CA LEU A 132 5.33 4.45 -3.85
C LEU A 132 6.58 5.19 -4.34
N ARG A 133 6.75 5.34 -5.66
CA ARG A 133 7.84 6.13 -6.27
C ARG A 133 7.70 7.63 -6.03
N SER A 134 6.48 8.14 -5.87
CA SER A 134 6.21 9.56 -5.63
C SER A 134 6.46 10.00 -4.19
N LEU A 135 6.61 9.05 -3.25
CA LEU A 135 6.88 9.35 -1.86
C LEU A 135 8.25 10.01 -1.67
N LYS A 136 8.37 10.81 -0.62
CA LYS A 136 9.67 11.35 -0.20
C LYS A 136 10.57 10.19 0.29
N PRO A 137 11.80 10.05 -0.22
CA PRO A 137 12.75 9.07 0.31
C PRO A 137 13.03 9.33 1.79
N VAL A 138 12.96 8.29 2.59
CA VAL A 138 13.28 8.31 4.02
C VAL A 138 14.30 7.23 4.30
N GLU A 139 15.49 7.58 4.77
CA GLU A 139 16.48 6.60 5.21
C GLU A 139 16.07 6.08 6.58
N HIS A 140 15.49 4.88 6.62
CA HIS A 140 15.08 4.20 7.85
C HIS A 140 15.32 2.69 7.71
N GLN A 141 16.27 2.17 8.46
CA GLN A 141 16.57 0.75 8.53
C GLN A 141 15.70 0.10 9.61
N VAL A 142 14.71 -0.69 9.18
CA VAL A 142 13.89 -1.46 10.12
C VAL A 142 14.72 -2.60 10.75
N PRO A 143 14.36 -3.07 11.96
CA PRO A 143 15.01 -4.23 12.58
C PRO A 143 14.85 -5.51 11.76
N GLY A 144 15.67 -6.52 12.05
CA GLY A 144 15.56 -7.88 11.51
C GLY A 144 15.66 -8.04 10.00
N PRO A 145 15.03 -9.06 9.42
CA PRO A 145 14.28 -10.12 10.12
C PRO A 145 15.16 -10.97 11.04
N PHE A 146 14.54 -11.57 12.06
CA PHE A 146 15.20 -12.51 12.97
C PHE A 146 14.64 -13.92 12.72
N GLY A 147 15.52 -14.92 12.64
CA GLY A 147 15.14 -16.31 12.50
C GLY A 147 14.42 -16.85 13.74
N ALA A 148 13.81 -18.03 13.63
CA ALA A 148 12.99 -18.63 14.70
C ALA A 148 13.74 -18.88 16.02
N GLN A 149 15.08 -18.97 15.99
CA GLN A 149 15.94 -19.18 17.16
C GLN A 149 16.75 -17.93 17.55
N GLU A 150 16.55 -16.83 16.83
CA GLU A 150 17.27 -15.59 17.08
C GLU A 150 16.50 -14.70 18.05
N LYS A 151 17.22 -14.01 18.93
CA LYS A 151 16.64 -13.06 19.87
C LYS A 151 16.38 -11.73 19.17
N ALA A 152 15.13 -11.31 19.12
CA ALA A 152 14.78 -9.98 18.62
C ALA A 152 15.36 -8.87 19.52
N THR A 153 15.75 -7.78 18.88
CA THR A 153 16.30 -6.58 19.56
C THR A 153 15.33 -5.40 19.58
N ALA A 154 14.14 -5.57 19.00
CA ALA A 154 13.09 -4.55 18.95
C ALA A 154 11.72 -5.17 19.27
N PRO A 155 10.71 -4.36 19.61
CA PRO A 155 9.36 -4.84 19.95
C PRO A 155 8.72 -5.66 18.83
N TYR A 156 7.95 -6.66 19.18
CA TYR A 156 7.17 -7.45 18.25
C TYR A 156 5.87 -7.98 18.89
N MET A 157 4.90 -8.25 18.04
CA MET A 157 3.65 -8.90 18.42
C MET A 157 3.80 -10.41 18.28
N THR A 158 3.25 -11.14 19.25
CA THR A 158 3.21 -12.61 19.26
C THR A 158 1.81 -13.10 19.56
N ILE A 159 1.47 -14.28 19.07
CA ILE A 159 0.22 -14.98 19.39
C ILE A 159 0.50 -15.91 20.57
N LYS A 160 -0.20 -15.67 21.68
CA LYS A 160 -0.19 -16.60 22.81
C LYS A 160 -1.39 -17.53 22.70
N MET A 161 -1.13 -18.80 22.68
CA MET A 161 -2.18 -19.81 22.80
C MET A 161 -2.59 -19.95 24.28
N PRO A 162 -3.90 -20.14 24.56
CA PRO A 162 -4.41 -20.31 25.92
C PRO A 162 -3.92 -21.61 26.57
#